data_e9d8809a5c72ad5949abe1defdf3b291
#
_entry.id   e9d8809a5c72ad5949abe1defdf3b291
#
_cell.length_a   1.000
_cell.length_b   1.000
_cell.length_c   1.000
_cell.angle_alpha   90.00
_cell.angle_beta   90.00
_cell.angle_gamma   90.00
#
_symmetry.space_group_name_H-M   'P 1'
#
loop_
_entity.id
_entity.type
_entity.pdbx_description
1 polymer ?
#
loop_
_entity_poly.entity_id
_entity_poly.type
_entity_poly.pdbx_seq_one_letter_code
_entity_poly.pdbx_strand_id
1 'polypeptide(L)'
;MDEMEELFGETADGLFAVDQNQRIVLWTAAAETLTGIKARDALGHPCHILEGRDEWGESICTKDCHIFQALRQGQPPPSDDLIVRRPDGRQVRMTFSVIPLQKGSAQAIIIFRENRLRGWQEIVDRAAAQLPAPPSTAALHVRLLGPLSLILQGCSLDSPPLTRPKVQKALKYLLAHYDRKVPKEVLMEFLWPEEDEEMGYRNLRVLVHTLKGALEPHRPPHQPSHFIGQEGGCYFFRMDAGVWIDVDAFQKHLREGEEAEKQGSPAQAIIHYEAAASLYRGEYLEEDLYEDWCAAERERLKELYISLLTKLSAFYAAAGHYEGAIDRLRQALAKDPCRESLHRNLMRYLWWAGQDTEALRQYEACRRSLAEELGIAPLPETTRLYQRIAQDLGDRRP
;
A
#
# COMPACT_ATOMS: atom_id res chain seq x y z
N MET A 1 -10.88 -17.96 -42.83
CA MET A 1 -11.34 -17.11 -41.66
C MET A 1 -12.18 -17.94 -40.71
N ASP A 2 -13.09 -18.78 -41.21
CA ASP A 2 -13.89 -19.65 -40.37
C ASP A 2 -13.12 -20.62 -39.45
N GLU A 3 -11.99 -21.17 -39.93
CA GLU A 3 -11.11 -22.06 -39.15
C GLU A 3 -10.42 -21.35 -37.97
N MET A 4 -10.12 -20.05 -38.09
CA MET A 4 -9.53 -19.28 -36.99
C MET A 4 -10.58 -18.85 -35.96
N GLU A 5 -11.80 -18.56 -36.38
CA GLU A 5 -12.92 -18.30 -35.46
C GLU A 5 -13.31 -19.55 -34.69
N GLU A 6 -13.25 -20.73 -35.33
CA GLU A 6 -13.53 -22.02 -34.71
C GLU A 6 -12.43 -22.44 -33.71
N LEU A 7 -11.16 -22.12 -34.00
CA LEU A 7 -10.01 -22.42 -33.11
C LEU A 7 -9.91 -21.51 -31.87
N PHE A 8 -10.36 -20.28 -31.97
CA PHE A 8 -10.16 -19.26 -30.91
C PHE A 8 -11.48 -18.70 -30.31
N GLY A 9 -12.63 -19.15 -30.81
CA GLY A 9 -13.95 -18.63 -30.40
C GLY A 9 -14.32 -18.86 -28.94
N GLU A 10 -13.73 -19.85 -28.29
CA GLU A 10 -13.99 -20.23 -26.88
C GLU A 10 -12.90 -19.74 -25.91
N THR A 11 -11.94 -18.94 -26.32
CA THR A 11 -10.91 -18.43 -25.42
C THR A 11 -11.42 -17.31 -24.54
N ALA A 12 -11.04 -17.31 -23.26
CA ALA A 12 -11.31 -16.20 -22.34
C ALA A 12 -10.45 -14.96 -22.68
N ASP A 13 -9.36 -15.12 -23.43
CA ASP A 13 -8.49 -14.05 -23.90
C ASP A 13 -9.09 -13.39 -25.13
N GLY A 14 -9.08 -12.05 -25.18
CA GLY A 14 -9.47 -11.31 -26.36
C GLY A 14 -8.48 -11.54 -27.50
N LEU A 15 -8.97 -11.69 -28.71
CA LEU A 15 -8.15 -11.86 -29.88
C LEU A 15 -8.69 -11.01 -31.02
N PHE A 16 -7.76 -10.36 -31.74
CA PHE A 16 -8.04 -9.76 -33.03
C PHE A 16 -6.88 -9.98 -34.00
N ALA A 17 -7.19 -9.96 -35.29
CA ALA A 17 -6.19 -10.01 -36.32
C ALA A 17 -6.21 -8.74 -37.18
N VAL A 18 -5.05 -8.35 -37.71
CA VAL A 18 -4.88 -7.14 -38.51
C VAL A 18 -4.23 -7.47 -39.83
N ASP A 19 -4.61 -6.72 -40.87
CA ASP A 19 -3.99 -6.74 -42.17
C ASP A 19 -2.70 -5.88 -42.27
N GLN A 20 -2.09 -5.80 -43.46
CA GLN A 20 -0.89 -5.00 -43.72
C GLN A 20 -1.11 -3.49 -43.53
N ASN A 21 -2.37 -3.02 -43.53
CA ASN A 21 -2.76 -1.64 -43.32
C ASN A 21 -3.22 -1.36 -41.89
N GLN A 22 -2.96 -2.30 -40.98
CA GLN A 22 -3.37 -2.22 -39.56
C GLN A 22 -4.91 -2.26 -39.37
N ARG A 23 -5.69 -2.71 -40.37
CA ARG A 23 -7.13 -2.84 -40.24
C ARG A 23 -7.48 -4.17 -39.59
N ILE A 24 -8.40 -4.12 -38.69
CA ILE A 24 -8.92 -5.29 -37.96
C ILE A 24 -9.73 -6.15 -38.97
N VAL A 25 -9.31 -7.39 -39.14
CA VAL A 25 -9.92 -8.37 -40.04
C VAL A 25 -10.59 -9.53 -39.28
N LEU A 26 -10.32 -9.65 -38.00
CA LEU A 26 -10.95 -10.59 -37.08
C LEU A 26 -11.12 -9.93 -35.72
N TRP A 27 -12.25 -10.16 -35.06
CA TRP A 27 -12.56 -9.65 -33.72
C TRP A 27 -13.41 -10.66 -32.97
N THR A 28 -12.88 -11.28 -31.90
CA THR A 28 -13.57 -12.32 -31.16
C THR A 28 -14.62 -11.79 -30.17
N ALA A 29 -15.56 -12.63 -29.74
CA ALA A 29 -16.55 -12.29 -28.73
C ALA A 29 -15.89 -11.93 -27.37
N ALA A 30 -14.76 -12.59 -27.04
CA ALA A 30 -13.96 -12.22 -25.88
C ALA A 30 -13.36 -10.81 -26.01
N ALA A 31 -12.92 -10.42 -27.23
CA ALA A 31 -12.44 -9.06 -27.49
C ALA A 31 -13.56 -8.02 -27.27
N GLU A 32 -14.79 -8.30 -27.73
CA GLU A 32 -15.94 -7.43 -27.43
C GLU A 32 -16.18 -7.29 -25.92
N THR A 33 -16.13 -8.40 -25.21
CA THR A 33 -16.39 -8.43 -23.75
C THR A 33 -15.34 -7.64 -22.99
N LEU A 34 -14.06 -7.81 -23.34
CA LEU A 34 -12.94 -7.16 -22.64
C LEU A 34 -12.84 -5.66 -22.97
N THR A 35 -13.03 -5.26 -24.23
CA THR A 35 -12.88 -3.88 -24.66
C THR A 35 -14.18 -3.07 -24.62
N GLY A 36 -15.34 -3.75 -24.65
CA GLY A 36 -16.65 -3.12 -24.83
C GLY A 36 -16.94 -2.65 -26.25
N ILE A 37 -15.99 -2.84 -27.20
CA ILE A 37 -16.15 -2.46 -28.60
C ILE A 37 -16.78 -3.63 -29.36
N LYS A 38 -17.89 -3.36 -30.07
CA LYS A 38 -18.58 -4.40 -30.85
C LYS A 38 -17.83 -4.77 -32.11
N ALA A 39 -17.90 -6.04 -32.55
CA ALA A 39 -17.24 -6.51 -33.77
C ALA A 39 -17.62 -5.65 -34.98
N ARG A 40 -18.88 -5.27 -35.13
CA ARG A 40 -19.36 -4.40 -36.22
C ARG A 40 -18.68 -3.03 -36.25
N ASP A 41 -18.24 -2.53 -35.07
CA ASP A 41 -17.61 -1.22 -34.90
C ASP A 41 -16.07 -1.32 -34.97
N ALA A 42 -15.51 -2.53 -34.82
CA ALA A 42 -14.08 -2.83 -34.87
C ALA A 42 -13.64 -3.28 -36.28
N LEU A 43 -14.39 -4.18 -36.91
CA LEU A 43 -14.03 -4.77 -38.20
C LEU A 43 -13.86 -3.72 -39.31
N GLY A 44 -12.77 -3.82 -40.04
CA GLY A 44 -12.40 -2.88 -41.13
C GLY A 44 -11.81 -1.54 -40.62
N HIS A 45 -11.88 -1.26 -39.33
CA HIS A 45 -11.27 -0.07 -38.74
C HIS A 45 -9.80 -0.32 -38.36
N PRO A 46 -8.98 0.74 -38.29
CA PRO A 46 -7.59 0.62 -37.85
C PRO A 46 -7.52 0.18 -36.36
N CYS A 47 -6.54 -0.67 -36.01
CA CYS A 47 -6.43 -1.20 -34.64
C CYS A 47 -6.19 -0.14 -33.56
N HIS A 48 -5.74 1.05 -33.95
CA HIS A 48 -5.61 2.17 -33.01
C HIS A 48 -6.96 2.72 -32.46
N ILE A 49 -8.10 2.17 -32.94
CA ILE A 49 -9.42 2.39 -32.31
C ILE A 49 -9.44 1.96 -30.84
N LEU A 50 -8.52 1.09 -30.41
CA LEU A 50 -8.35 0.69 -29.01
C LEU A 50 -7.85 1.82 -28.12
N GLU A 51 -7.30 2.91 -28.70
CA GLU A 51 -6.76 4.07 -27.96
C GLU A 51 -5.80 3.66 -26.82
N GLY A 52 -5.05 2.58 -27.03
CA GLY A 52 -4.13 2.03 -26.03
C GLY A 52 -3.06 3.04 -25.65
N ARG A 53 -2.87 3.21 -24.34
CA ARG A 53 -1.96 4.18 -23.73
C ARG A 53 -1.04 3.48 -22.74
N ASP A 54 0.13 4.07 -22.47
CA ASP A 54 1.00 3.65 -21.38
C ASP A 54 0.47 4.13 -20.00
N GLU A 55 1.22 3.82 -18.96
CA GLU A 55 0.91 4.24 -17.59
C GLU A 55 0.98 5.77 -17.37
N TRP A 56 1.64 6.49 -18.29
CA TRP A 56 1.75 7.95 -18.29
C TRP A 56 0.64 8.60 -19.12
N GLY A 57 -0.21 7.77 -19.79
CA GLY A 57 -1.29 8.20 -20.66
C GLY A 57 -0.80 8.59 -22.07
N GLU A 58 0.48 8.34 -22.45
CA GLU A 58 0.96 8.53 -23.82
C GLU A 58 0.29 7.52 -24.74
N SER A 59 -0.15 7.98 -25.92
CA SER A 59 -0.79 7.09 -26.90
C SER A 59 0.23 6.18 -27.53
N ILE A 60 0.11 4.88 -27.27
CA ILE A 60 0.94 3.83 -27.88
C ILE A 60 0.29 3.29 -29.17
N CYS A 61 -1.04 3.18 -29.19
CA CYS A 61 -1.78 2.75 -30.37
C CYS A 61 -1.88 3.91 -31.38
N THR A 62 -0.91 3.98 -32.29
CA THR A 62 -0.84 4.96 -33.38
C THR A 62 -0.59 4.28 -34.71
N LYS A 63 -0.68 5.03 -35.82
CA LYS A 63 -0.34 4.49 -37.17
C LYS A 63 1.08 3.96 -37.31
N ASP A 64 2.01 4.52 -36.52
CA ASP A 64 3.43 4.15 -36.51
C ASP A 64 3.84 3.56 -35.17
N CYS A 65 2.95 2.76 -34.54
CA CYS A 65 3.27 2.13 -33.27
C CYS A 65 4.47 1.17 -33.41
N HIS A 66 5.24 1.05 -32.32
CA HIS A 66 6.48 0.27 -32.30
C HIS A 66 6.27 -1.24 -32.59
N ILE A 67 5.09 -1.79 -32.30
CA ILE A 67 4.71 -3.17 -32.67
C ILE A 67 4.73 -3.34 -34.18
N PHE A 68 4.09 -2.44 -34.93
CA PHE A 68 4.08 -2.50 -36.38
C PHE A 68 5.42 -2.14 -37.01
N GLN A 69 6.22 -1.28 -36.38
CA GLN A 69 7.60 -1.04 -36.81
C GLN A 69 8.43 -2.31 -36.71
N ALA A 70 8.34 -3.04 -35.56
CA ALA A 70 9.02 -4.32 -35.38
C ALA A 70 8.58 -5.36 -36.42
N LEU A 71 7.27 -5.49 -36.67
CA LEU A 71 6.72 -6.41 -37.69
C LEU A 71 7.24 -6.11 -39.11
N ARG A 72 7.32 -4.84 -39.49
CA ARG A 72 7.86 -4.42 -40.81
C ARG A 72 9.36 -4.70 -40.94
N GLN A 73 10.10 -4.66 -39.83
CA GLN A 73 11.54 -4.95 -39.78
C GLN A 73 11.86 -6.44 -39.62
N GLY A 74 10.83 -7.31 -39.52
CA GLY A 74 11.01 -8.74 -39.26
C GLY A 74 11.56 -9.04 -37.87
N GLN A 75 11.44 -8.09 -36.92
CA GLN A 75 11.85 -8.25 -35.55
C GLN A 75 10.71 -8.82 -34.71
N PRO A 76 10.99 -9.58 -33.65
CA PRO A 76 9.96 -10.03 -32.75
C PRO A 76 9.29 -8.81 -32.09
N PRO A 77 7.95 -8.67 -32.23
CA PRO A 77 7.24 -7.56 -31.57
C PRO A 77 7.31 -7.69 -30.07
N PRO A 78 7.45 -6.58 -29.33
CA PRO A 78 7.43 -6.60 -27.88
C PRO A 78 6.05 -7.01 -27.35
N SER A 79 6.03 -7.57 -26.15
CA SER A 79 4.81 -7.77 -25.36
C SER A 79 4.65 -6.57 -24.45
N ASP A 80 3.52 -5.88 -24.52
CA ASP A 80 3.30 -4.64 -23.79
C ASP A 80 2.04 -4.70 -22.92
N ASP A 81 2.08 -3.97 -21.82
CA ASP A 81 0.90 -3.63 -21.03
C ASP A 81 0.36 -2.27 -21.49
N LEU A 82 -0.87 -2.27 -21.93
CA LEU A 82 -1.57 -1.06 -22.37
C LEU A 82 -2.81 -0.81 -21.51
N ILE A 83 -3.11 0.46 -21.30
CA ILE A 83 -4.35 0.90 -20.74
C ILE A 83 -5.29 1.22 -21.89
N VAL A 84 -6.35 0.43 -22.02
CA VAL A 84 -7.38 0.59 -23.04
C VAL A 84 -8.60 1.23 -22.40
N ARG A 85 -9.16 2.25 -23.04
CA ARG A 85 -10.40 2.87 -22.61
C ARG A 85 -11.60 2.15 -23.21
N ARG A 86 -12.55 1.77 -22.35
CA ARG A 86 -13.85 1.21 -22.76
C ARG A 86 -14.82 2.34 -23.12
N PRO A 87 -15.85 2.05 -23.95
CA PRO A 87 -16.90 3.02 -24.29
C PRO A 87 -17.68 3.53 -23.07
N ASP A 88 -17.73 2.78 -21.95
CA ASP A 88 -18.33 3.21 -20.69
C ASP A 88 -17.46 4.18 -19.87
N GLY A 89 -16.29 4.59 -20.42
CA GLY A 89 -15.35 5.50 -19.81
C GLY A 89 -14.32 4.83 -18.89
N ARG A 90 -14.51 3.58 -18.50
CA ARG A 90 -13.56 2.83 -17.69
C ARG A 90 -12.27 2.56 -18.46
N GLN A 91 -11.16 2.63 -17.77
CA GLN A 91 -9.85 2.25 -18.30
C GLN A 91 -9.48 0.87 -17.75
N VAL A 92 -9.03 0.00 -18.63
CA VAL A 92 -8.67 -1.39 -18.28
C VAL A 92 -7.22 -1.63 -18.70
N ARG A 93 -6.41 -2.13 -17.79
CA ARG A 93 -5.04 -2.56 -18.10
C ARG A 93 -5.09 -3.93 -18.73
N MET A 94 -4.49 -4.05 -19.90
CA MET A 94 -4.44 -5.28 -20.69
C MET A 94 -3.01 -5.59 -21.10
N THR A 95 -2.63 -6.85 -21.00
CA THR A 95 -1.36 -7.35 -21.53
C THR A 95 -1.59 -7.84 -22.97
N PHE A 96 -0.81 -7.33 -23.90
CA PHE A 96 -0.87 -7.66 -25.31
C PHE A 96 0.31 -8.54 -25.73
N SER A 97 0.01 -9.60 -26.47
CA SER A 97 0.98 -10.47 -27.11
C SER A 97 0.70 -10.52 -28.61
N VAL A 98 1.74 -10.41 -29.43
CA VAL A 98 1.61 -10.32 -30.89
C VAL A 98 2.26 -11.53 -31.56
N ILE A 99 1.51 -12.21 -32.41
CA ILE A 99 1.96 -13.35 -33.19
C ILE A 99 2.03 -12.93 -34.68
N PRO A 100 3.22 -12.76 -35.27
CA PRO A 100 3.35 -12.45 -36.68
C PRO A 100 2.93 -13.63 -37.55
N LEU A 101 2.19 -13.33 -38.61
CA LEU A 101 1.77 -14.33 -39.60
C LEU A 101 2.59 -14.18 -40.89
N GLN A 102 3.11 -15.30 -41.41
CA GLN A 102 3.94 -15.32 -42.63
C GLN A 102 3.15 -15.49 -43.92
N LYS A 103 1.89 -15.92 -43.84
CA LYS A 103 1.02 -16.20 -45.01
C LYS A 103 -0.44 -15.85 -44.67
N GLY A 104 -1.17 -15.31 -45.66
CA GLY A 104 -2.58 -15.00 -45.56
C GLY A 104 -2.91 -13.51 -45.68
N SER A 105 -4.20 -13.16 -45.51
CA SER A 105 -4.69 -11.78 -45.55
C SER A 105 -4.39 -10.99 -44.28
N ALA A 106 -4.11 -11.67 -43.18
CA ALA A 106 -3.73 -11.07 -41.91
C ALA A 106 -2.19 -11.04 -41.77
N GLN A 107 -1.64 -9.96 -41.23
CA GLN A 107 -0.22 -9.78 -40.95
C GLN A 107 0.15 -10.25 -39.55
N ALA A 108 -0.74 -10.08 -38.57
CA ALA A 108 -0.51 -10.47 -37.19
C ALA A 108 -1.83 -10.82 -36.47
N ILE A 109 -1.72 -11.69 -35.50
CA ILE A 109 -2.73 -11.94 -34.49
C ILE A 109 -2.28 -11.27 -33.21
N ILE A 110 -3.17 -10.52 -32.59
CA ILE A 110 -2.96 -9.88 -31.31
C ILE A 110 -3.86 -10.58 -30.29
N ILE A 111 -3.24 -11.17 -29.28
CA ILE A 111 -3.92 -11.79 -28.13
C ILE A 111 -3.77 -10.84 -26.96
N PHE A 112 -4.86 -10.58 -26.26
CA PHE A 112 -4.83 -9.73 -25.09
C PHE A 112 -5.74 -10.24 -23.98
N ARG A 113 -5.32 -9.97 -22.77
CA ARG A 113 -6.08 -10.32 -21.57
C ARG A 113 -6.12 -9.15 -20.60
N GLU A 114 -7.22 -9.03 -19.90
CA GLU A 114 -7.30 -8.09 -18.79
C GLU A 114 -6.35 -8.53 -17.68
N ASN A 115 -5.51 -7.60 -17.22
CA ASN A 115 -4.57 -7.86 -16.15
C ASN A 115 -5.31 -7.80 -14.80
N ARG A 116 -6.08 -8.85 -14.51
CA ARG A 116 -6.76 -9.04 -13.23
C ARG A 116 -6.09 -10.19 -12.48
N LEU A 117 -5.75 -9.94 -11.22
CA LEU A 117 -5.50 -11.05 -10.31
C LEU A 117 -6.80 -11.85 -10.17
N ARG A 118 -6.84 -13.07 -10.71
CA ARG A 118 -8.00 -13.97 -10.57
C ARG A 118 -8.26 -14.17 -9.07
N GLY A 119 -9.51 -14.04 -8.65
CA GLY A 119 -9.88 -14.21 -7.23
C GLY A 119 -9.47 -13.02 -6.35
N TRP A 120 -9.30 -11.83 -6.93
CA TRP A 120 -8.95 -10.62 -6.18
C TRP A 120 -9.79 -10.45 -4.90
N GLN A 121 -11.12 -10.53 -5.00
CA GLN A 121 -12.00 -10.40 -3.84
C GLN A 121 -11.70 -11.49 -2.80
N GLU A 122 -11.46 -12.73 -3.24
CA GLU A 122 -11.08 -13.83 -2.34
C GLU A 122 -9.74 -13.57 -1.65
N ILE A 123 -8.78 -12.92 -2.35
CA ILE A 123 -7.48 -12.55 -1.75
C ILE A 123 -7.67 -11.49 -0.67
N VAL A 124 -8.46 -10.46 -0.95
CA VAL A 124 -8.78 -9.40 0.01
C VAL A 124 -9.59 -9.95 1.19
N ASP A 125 -10.62 -10.76 0.92
CA ASP A 125 -11.43 -11.39 1.96
C ASP A 125 -10.59 -12.34 2.82
N ARG A 126 -9.67 -13.08 2.21
CA ARG A 126 -8.71 -13.93 2.92
C ARG A 126 -7.75 -13.09 3.75
N ALA A 127 -7.23 -11.99 3.21
CA ALA A 127 -6.40 -11.06 3.96
C ALA A 127 -7.15 -10.48 5.17
N ALA A 128 -8.39 -10.06 4.97
CA ALA A 128 -9.25 -9.58 6.05
C ALA A 128 -9.55 -10.65 7.11
N ALA A 129 -9.75 -11.90 6.69
CA ALA A 129 -9.98 -13.03 7.60
C ALA A 129 -8.71 -13.50 8.33
N GLN A 130 -7.54 -13.23 7.76
CA GLN A 130 -6.22 -13.56 8.33
C GLN A 130 -5.57 -12.38 9.04
N LEU A 131 -6.35 -11.32 9.35
CA LEU A 131 -5.82 -10.23 10.18
C LEU A 131 -5.09 -10.81 11.38
N PRO A 132 -3.87 -10.35 11.67
CA PRO A 132 -3.07 -10.92 12.75
C PRO A 132 -3.76 -10.67 14.08
N ALA A 133 -4.56 -11.63 14.49
CA ALA A 133 -4.92 -11.69 15.90
C ALA A 133 -3.62 -11.88 16.67
N PRO A 134 -3.40 -11.12 17.76
CA PRO A 134 -2.28 -11.37 18.63
C PRO A 134 -2.31 -12.86 19.01
N PRO A 135 -1.16 -13.55 19.02
CA PRO A 135 -1.14 -14.97 19.32
C PRO A 135 -1.80 -15.21 20.67
N SER A 136 -2.80 -16.09 20.71
CA SER A 136 -3.53 -16.43 21.93
C SER A 136 -2.63 -16.97 23.06
N THR A 137 -1.40 -17.34 22.71
CA THR A 137 -0.35 -17.82 23.61
C THR A 137 0.46 -16.71 24.28
N ALA A 138 0.38 -15.46 23.80
CA ALA A 138 1.10 -14.37 24.42
C ALA A 138 0.43 -13.97 25.72
N ALA A 139 1.23 -13.89 26.79
CA ALA A 139 0.73 -13.49 28.11
C ALA A 139 0.36 -12.00 28.15
N LEU A 140 1.14 -11.17 27.48
CA LEU A 140 0.94 -9.72 27.39
C LEU A 140 0.95 -9.24 25.94
N HIS A 141 -0.10 -8.54 25.54
CA HIS A 141 -0.14 -7.81 24.26
C HIS A 141 0.06 -6.33 24.51
N VAL A 142 1.05 -5.77 23.82
CA VAL A 142 1.41 -4.35 23.87
C VAL A 142 1.11 -3.73 22.51
N ARG A 143 0.33 -2.67 22.51
CA ARG A 143 0.03 -1.91 21.29
C ARG A 143 0.57 -0.51 21.44
N LEU A 144 1.46 -0.12 20.55
CA LEU A 144 2.16 1.16 20.49
C LEU A 144 1.83 1.96 19.22
N LEU A 145 1.25 1.31 18.19
CA LEU A 145 0.81 1.95 16.95
C LEU A 145 -0.62 2.53 17.15
N GLY A 146 -0.68 3.73 17.71
CA GLY A 146 -1.84 4.43 18.21
C GLY A 146 -1.71 4.67 19.71
N PRO A 147 -2.83 4.88 20.43
CA PRO A 147 -2.82 5.00 21.90
C PRO A 147 -2.27 3.73 22.54
N LEU A 148 -1.45 3.90 23.59
CA LEU A 148 -0.90 2.78 24.35
C LEU A 148 -2.03 1.88 24.86
N SER A 149 -1.97 0.61 24.55
CA SER A 149 -2.92 -0.39 25.06
C SER A 149 -2.19 -1.64 25.51
N LEU A 150 -2.50 -2.09 26.72
CA LEU A 150 -1.94 -3.30 27.32
C LEU A 150 -3.06 -4.30 27.59
N ILE A 151 -2.90 -5.53 27.12
CA ILE A 151 -3.87 -6.61 27.34
C ILE A 151 -3.12 -7.80 27.93
N LEU A 152 -3.41 -8.12 29.19
CA LEU A 152 -2.81 -9.25 29.91
C LEU A 152 -3.82 -10.39 29.95
N GLN A 153 -3.47 -11.56 29.39
CA GLN A 153 -4.32 -12.75 29.36
C GLN A 153 -5.76 -12.47 28.88
N GLY A 154 -5.90 -11.57 27.88
CA GLY A 154 -7.19 -11.18 27.30
C GLY A 154 -7.94 -10.07 28.04
N CYS A 155 -7.44 -9.59 29.19
CA CYS A 155 -8.03 -8.49 29.94
C CYS A 155 -7.23 -7.20 29.74
N SER A 156 -7.94 -6.07 29.53
CA SER A 156 -7.30 -4.74 29.47
C SER A 156 -6.67 -4.40 30.81
N LEU A 157 -5.44 -3.90 30.79
CA LEU A 157 -4.68 -3.45 31.95
C LEU A 157 -4.86 -1.93 32.17
N ASP A 158 -6.07 -1.51 32.52
CA ASP A 158 -6.40 -0.11 32.80
C ASP A 158 -6.35 0.17 34.31
N SER A 159 -5.28 -0.24 34.98
CA SER A 159 -5.16 -0.04 36.43
C SER A 159 -4.76 1.40 36.79
N PRO A 160 -5.31 2.02 37.87
CA PRO A 160 -4.97 3.38 38.24
C PRO A 160 -3.49 3.70 38.40
N PRO A 161 -2.62 2.77 38.85
CA PRO A 161 -1.17 3.01 38.83
C PRO A 161 -0.57 3.23 37.45
N LEU A 162 -1.05 2.53 36.39
CA LEU A 162 -0.53 2.68 35.01
C LEU A 162 -0.97 3.98 34.35
N THR A 163 -2.03 4.62 34.83
CA THR A 163 -2.50 5.92 34.29
C THR A 163 -1.75 7.10 34.92
N ARG A 164 -0.88 6.90 35.92
CA ARG A 164 -0.06 7.96 36.53
C ARG A 164 0.98 8.41 35.51
N PRO A 165 1.11 9.73 35.21
CA PRO A 165 1.96 10.22 34.10
C PRO A 165 3.41 9.70 34.16
N LYS A 166 4.06 9.73 35.30
CA LYS A 166 5.47 9.27 35.45
C LYS A 166 5.60 7.74 35.26
N VAL A 167 4.61 6.96 35.74
CA VAL A 167 4.60 5.49 35.59
C VAL A 167 4.39 5.12 34.13
N GLN A 168 3.43 5.78 33.48
CA GLN A 168 3.15 5.59 32.06
C GLN A 168 4.36 6.00 31.18
N LYS A 169 4.98 7.15 31.49
CA LYS A 169 6.17 7.64 30.78
C LYS A 169 7.35 6.66 30.89
N ALA A 170 7.60 6.12 32.09
CA ALA A 170 8.63 5.10 32.31
C ALA A 170 8.32 3.79 31.57
N LEU A 171 7.08 3.33 31.60
CA LEU A 171 6.66 2.12 30.88
C LEU A 171 6.85 2.29 29.37
N LYS A 172 6.37 3.38 28.79
CA LYS A 172 6.53 3.69 27.37
C LYS A 172 8.00 3.75 26.96
N TYR A 173 8.85 4.37 27.81
CA TYR A 173 10.28 4.44 27.56
C TYR A 173 10.94 3.05 27.57
N LEU A 174 10.62 2.20 28.54
CA LEU A 174 11.14 0.83 28.58
C LEU A 174 10.61 -0.03 27.44
N LEU A 175 9.36 0.16 27.03
CA LEU A 175 8.77 -0.52 25.87
C LEU A 175 9.37 -0.05 24.55
N ALA A 176 9.69 1.23 24.42
CA ALA A 176 10.38 1.75 23.22
C ALA A 176 11.83 1.26 23.09
N HIS A 177 12.41 0.82 24.21
CA HIS A 177 13.81 0.37 24.31
C HIS A 177 13.91 -1.08 24.82
N TYR A 178 12.96 -1.93 24.45
CA TYR A 178 12.90 -3.32 24.94
C TYR A 178 14.09 -4.19 24.45
N ASP A 179 14.79 -3.74 23.40
CA ASP A 179 15.95 -4.38 22.80
C ASP A 179 17.25 -4.18 23.62
N ARG A 180 17.22 -3.29 24.61
CA ARG A 180 18.40 -2.92 25.40
C ARG A 180 18.12 -2.71 26.88
N LYS A 181 19.19 -2.77 27.68
CA LYS A 181 19.15 -2.43 29.10
C LYS A 181 19.35 -0.92 29.27
N VAL A 182 18.43 -0.25 29.96
CA VAL A 182 18.44 1.20 30.20
C VAL A 182 19.08 1.48 31.57
N PRO A 183 20.19 2.23 31.64
CA PRO A 183 20.80 2.63 32.91
C PRO A 183 19.82 3.42 33.79
N LYS A 184 19.92 3.23 35.11
CA LYS A 184 19.06 3.95 36.07
C LYS A 184 19.25 5.47 35.97
N GLU A 185 20.46 5.93 35.69
CA GLU A 185 20.82 7.34 35.54
C GLU A 185 20.03 7.95 34.35
N VAL A 186 19.95 7.25 33.22
CA VAL A 186 19.18 7.67 32.04
C VAL A 186 17.68 7.75 32.38
N LEU A 187 17.13 6.79 33.10
CA LEU A 187 15.73 6.84 33.53
C LEU A 187 15.46 7.97 34.51
N MET A 188 16.38 8.24 35.44
CA MET A 188 16.24 9.34 36.39
C MET A 188 16.28 10.70 35.66
N GLU A 189 17.25 10.93 34.81
CA GLU A 189 17.34 12.13 33.97
C GLU A 189 16.10 12.33 33.10
N PHE A 190 15.63 11.26 32.47
CA PHE A 190 14.43 11.29 31.63
C PHE A 190 13.14 11.62 32.40
N LEU A 191 13.01 11.12 33.63
CA LEU A 191 11.77 11.26 34.43
C LEU A 191 11.82 12.49 35.35
N TRP A 192 12.99 12.84 35.85
CA TRP A 192 13.16 13.89 36.86
C TRP A 192 14.48 14.67 36.61
N PRO A 193 14.58 15.43 35.51
CA PRO A 193 15.81 16.16 35.17
C PRO A 193 16.21 17.23 36.20
N GLU A 194 15.25 17.71 37.00
CA GLU A 194 15.47 18.77 38.00
C GLU A 194 15.79 18.24 39.41
N GLU A 195 15.75 16.91 39.62
CA GLU A 195 15.95 16.31 40.93
C GLU A 195 17.40 15.87 41.13
N ASP A 196 17.90 15.90 42.39
CA ASP A 196 19.19 15.34 42.72
C ASP A 196 19.22 13.82 42.63
N GLU A 197 20.40 13.23 42.54
CA GLU A 197 20.58 11.80 42.30
C GLU A 197 19.96 10.93 43.40
N GLU A 198 20.04 11.37 44.68
CA GLU A 198 19.49 10.58 45.78
C GLU A 198 17.96 10.54 45.77
N MET A 199 17.35 11.68 45.53
CA MET A 199 15.90 11.81 45.40
C MET A 199 15.38 11.07 44.17
N GLY A 200 16.03 11.27 43.01
CA GLY A 200 15.72 10.59 41.74
C GLY A 200 15.78 9.07 41.90
N TYR A 201 16.81 8.54 42.57
CA TYR A 201 16.93 7.11 42.80
C TYR A 201 15.82 6.55 43.72
N ARG A 202 15.46 7.30 44.79
CA ARG A 202 14.34 6.93 45.67
C ARG A 202 13.03 6.87 44.90
N ASN A 203 12.76 7.90 44.11
CA ASN A 203 11.56 7.99 43.27
C ASN A 203 11.49 6.88 42.23
N LEU A 204 12.62 6.58 41.57
CA LEU A 204 12.70 5.50 40.59
C LEU A 204 12.39 4.13 41.19
N ARG A 205 12.90 3.83 42.39
CA ARG A 205 12.59 2.58 43.10
C ARG A 205 11.11 2.42 43.37
N VAL A 206 10.46 3.48 43.88
CA VAL A 206 9.01 3.49 44.14
C VAL A 206 8.24 3.32 42.85
N LEU A 207 8.63 4.02 41.80
CA LEU A 207 7.99 3.95 40.49
C LEU A 207 8.10 2.54 39.90
N VAL A 208 9.29 1.93 39.89
CA VAL A 208 9.51 0.58 39.38
C VAL A 208 8.73 -0.46 40.22
N HIS A 209 8.65 -0.28 41.52
CA HIS A 209 7.83 -1.14 42.38
C HIS A 209 6.34 -1.04 41.97
N THR A 210 5.85 0.18 41.80
CA THR A 210 4.49 0.45 41.35
C THR A 210 4.21 -0.17 39.99
N LEU A 211 5.13 0.01 39.04
CA LEU A 211 5.02 -0.54 37.68
C LEU A 211 4.95 -2.07 37.69
N LYS A 212 5.84 -2.73 38.45
CA LYS A 212 5.84 -4.18 38.60
C LYS A 212 4.53 -4.71 39.18
N GLY A 213 4.00 -4.03 40.24
CA GLY A 213 2.71 -4.40 40.85
C GLY A 213 1.51 -4.18 39.92
N ALA A 214 1.57 -3.15 39.08
CA ALA A 214 0.50 -2.84 38.14
C ALA A 214 0.45 -3.80 36.95
N LEU A 215 1.61 -4.22 36.44
CA LEU A 215 1.72 -5.22 35.37
C LEU A 215 1.43 -6.65 35.88
N GLU A 216 1.71 -6.91 37.15
CA GLU A 216 1.61 -8.25 37.76
C GLU A 216 0.89 -8.21 39.10
N PRO A 217 -0.42 -7.93 39.10
CA PRO A 217 -1.17 -7.72 40.37
C PRO A 217 -1.23 -8.96 41.29
N HIS A 218 -1.05 -10.16 40.74
CA HIS A 218 -1.05 -11.42 41.44
C HIS A 218 0.36 -12.00 41.73
N ARG A 219 1.41 -11.20 41.51
CA ARG A 219 2.79 -11.66 41.72
C ARG A 219 3.03 -11.91 43.22
N PRO A 220 3.50 -13.10 43.60
CA PRO A 220 3.86 -13.41 44.98
C PRO A 220 4.96 -12.47 45.51
N PRO A 221 4.96 -12.11 46.79
CA PRO A 221 6.03 -11.35 47.40
C PRO A 221 7.39 -12.03 47.17
N HIS A 222 8.43 -11.21 46.91
CA HIS A 222 9.82 -11.65 46.69
C HIS A 222 10.10 -12.40 45.40
N GLN A 223 9.12 -12.67 44.56
CA GLN A 223 9.41 -13.21 43.22
C GLN A 223 9.90 -12.09 42.28
N PRO A 224 10.87 -12.38 41.39
CA PRO A 224 11.27 -11.45 40.34
C PRO A 224 10.09 -11.17 39.40
N SER A 225 10.04 -9.95 38.86
CA SER A 225 9.02 -9.60 37.87
C SER A 225 9.26 -10.33 36.55
N HIS A 226 8.21 -10.82 35.93
CA HIS A 226 8.27 -11.42 34.60
C HIS A 226 8.56 -10.37 33.52
N PHE A 227 7.96 -9.15 33.65
CA PHE A 227 8.04 -8.16 32.59
C PHE A 227 9.14 -7.13 32.79
N ILE A 228 9.48 -6.74 34.05
CA ILE A 228 10.47 -5.72 34.32
C ILE A 228 11.72 -6.35 34.95
N GLY A 229 12.79 -6.42 34.17
CA GLY A 229 14.11 -6.86 34.61
C GLY A 229 14.92 -5.74 35.28
N GLN A 230 15.84 -6.14 36.19
CA GLN A 230 16.85 -5.25 36.76
C GLN A 230 18.16 -6.02 36.89
N GLU A 231 19.22 -5.49 36.32
CA GLU A 231 20.54 -6.08 36.34
C GLU A 231 21.62 -5.03 36.13
N GLY A 232 22.70 -5.07 36.93
CA GLY A 232 23.86 -4.18 36.76
C GLY A 232 23.53 -2.68 36.85
N GLY A 233 22.50 -2.30 37.62
CA GLY A 233 22.06 -0.89 37.70
C GLY A 233 21.16 -0.45 36.54
N CYS A 234 20.84 -1.35 35.60
CA CYS A 234 19.95 -1.08 34.48
C CYS A 234 18.56 -1.70 34.68
N TYR A 235 17.57 -1.10 34.04
CA TYR A 235 16.21 -1.62 33.93
C TYR A 235 15.90 -1.96 32.47
N PHE A 236 15.07 -2.96 32.24
CA PHE A 236 14.68 -3.38 30.89
C PHE A 236 13.33 -4.09 30.88
N PHE A 237 12.65 -4.02 29.75
CA PHE A 237 11.46 -4.80 29.51
C PHE A 237 11.86 -6.20 29.03
N ARG A 238 11.29 -7.29 29.61
CA ARG A 238 11.59 -8.67 29.25
C ARG A 238 10.70 -9.13 28.12
N MET A 239 11.29 -9.51 26.99
CA MET A 239 10.56 -10.03 25.82
C MET A 239 10.41 -11.56 25.84
N ASP A 240 11.15 -12.25 26.69
CA ASP A 240 11.10 -13.71 26.86
C ASP A 240 9.84 -14.22 27.58
N ALA A 241 9.07 -13.34 28.18
CA ALA A 241 7.90 -13.66 28.99
C ALA A 241 6.60 -13.86 28.20
N GLY A 242 6.65 -14.18 26.90
CA GLY A 242 5.45 -14.31 26.07
C GLY A 242 4.79 -12.95 25.78
N VAL A 243 5.59 -11.95 25.48
CA VAL A 243 5.13 -10.60 25.11
C VAL A 243 4.97 -10.51 23.60
N TRP A 244 3.86 -9.93 23.15
CA TRP A 244 3.64 -9.57 21.76
C TRP A 244 3.54 -8.05 21.63
N ILE A 245 4.25 -7.47 20.67
CA ILE A 245 4.25 -6.03 20.37
C ILE A 245 3.78 -5.80 18.95
N ASP A 246 2.84 -4.88 18.74
CA ASP A 246 2.28 -4.57 17.42
C ASP A 246 3.33 -3.99 16.46
N VAL A 247 4.32 -3.24 16.94
CA VAL A 247 5.44 -2.73 16.12
C VAL A 247 6.25 -3.87 15.51
N ASP A 248 6.58 -4.91 16.29
CA ASP A 248 7.32 -6.07 15.80
C ASP A 248 6.51 -6.86 14.77
N ALA A 249 5.21 -7.04 15.05
CA ALA A 249 4.29 -7.72 14.15
C ALA A 249 4.14 -6.94 12.82
N PHE A 250 4.00 -5.62 12.90
CA PHE A 250 3.95 -4.72 11.74
C PHE A 250 5.20 -4.87 10.87
N GLN A 251 6.39 -4.76 11.46
CA GLN A 251 7.66 -4.90 10.74
C GLN A 251 7.88 -6.32 10.20
N LYS A 252 7.44 -7.35 10.92
CA LYS A 252 7.49 -8.74 10.47
C LYS A 252 6.64 -8.91 9.20
N HIS A 253 5.39 -8.46 9.22
CA HIS A 253 4.52 -8.56 8.05
C HIS A 253 5.02 -7.73 6.87
N LEU A 254 5.65 -6.58 7.09
CA LEU A 254 6.32 -5.84 6.01
C LEU A 254 7.41 -6.69 5.34
N ARG A 255 8.29 -7.32 6.12
CA ARG A 255 9.37 -8.19 5.59
C ARG A 255 8.81 -9.40 4.86
N GLU A 256 7.79 -10.06 5.41
CA GLU A 256 7.13 -11.22 4.79
C GLU A 256 6.45 -10.84 3.47
N GLY A 257 5.84 -9.65 3.41
CA GLY A 257 5.28 -9.10 2.18
C GLY A 257 6.35 -8.82 1.12
N GLU A 258 7.47 -8.21 1.50
CA GLU A 258 8.60 -7.96 0.59
C GLU A 258 9.26 -9.25 0.08
N GLU A 259 9.32 -10.27 0.92
CA GLU A 259 9.83 -11.57 0.50
C GLU A 259 8.88 -12.25 -0.49
N ALA A 260 7.57 -12.18 -0.25
CA ALA A 260 6.56 -12.68 -1.19
C ALA A 260 6.60 -11.94 -2.54
N GLU A 261 6.86 -10.62 -2.55
CA GLU A 261 7.10 -9.86 -3.79
C GLU A 261 8.30 -10.44 -4.58
N LYS A 262 9.44 -10.62 -3.92
CA LYS A 262 10.66 -11.17 -4.53
C LYS A 262 10.45 -12.58 -5.10
N GLN A 263 9.59 -13.36 -4.47
CA GLN A 263 9.21 -14.71 -4.92
C GLN A 263 8.17 -14.70 -6.04
N GLY A 264 7.70 -13.54 -6.49
CA GLY A 264 6.68 -13.41 -7.53
C GLY A 264 5.29 -13.86 -7.08
N SER A 265 4.99 -13.75 -5.80
CA SER A 265 3.71 -14.16 -5.19
C SER A 265 2.89 -12.94 -4.73
N PRO A 266 2.29 -12.15 -5.64
CA PRO A 266 1.61 -10.90 -5.30
C PRO A 266 0.42 -11.11 -4.35
N ALA A 267 -0.28 -12.25 -4.44
CA ALA A 267 -1.39 -12.57 -3.55
C ALA A 267 -0.93 -12.71 -2.09
N GLN A 268 0.22 -13.36 -1.85
CA GLN A 268 0.80 -13.48 -0.51
C GLN A 268 1.33 -12.14 -0.02
N ALA A 269 1.97 -11.36 -0.90
CA ALA A 269 2.44 -10.02 -0.56
C ALA A 269 1.29 -9.13 -0.06
N ILE A 270 0.15 -9.12 -0.76
CA ILE A 270 -1.04 -8.37 -0.36
C ILE A 270 -1.56 -8.82 1.01
N ILE A 271 -1.64 -10.13 1.27
CA ILE A 271 -2.09 -10.66 2.57
C ILE A 271 -1.23 -10.11 3.70
N HIS A 272 0.09 -10.16 3.55
CA HIS A 272 1.00 -9.66 4.56
C HIS A 272 0.93 -8.13 4.70
N TYR A 273 0.83 -7.41 3.59
CA TYR A 273 0.72 -5.96 3.61
C TYR A 273 -0.59 -5.46 4.22
N GLU A 274 -1.72 -6.12 3.95
CA GLU A 274 -2.99 -5.80 4.62
C GLU A 274 -2.93 -6.11 6.11
N ALA A 275 -2.30 -7.23 6.47
CA ALA A 275 -2.04 -7.56 7.86
C ALA A 275 -1.22 -6.47 8.57
N ALA A 276 -0.13 -6.00 7.94
CA ALA A 276 0.66 -4.89 8.46
C ALA A 276 -0.18 -3.60 8.57
N ALA A 277 -0.92 -3.24 7.52
CA ALA A 277 -1.74 -2.03 7.51
C ALA A 277 -2.79 -2.01 8.63
N SER A 278 -3.37 -3.16 8.95
CA SER A 278 -4.36 -3.30 10.04
C SER A 278 -3.80 -3.07 11.43
N LEU A 279 -2.49 -3.26 11.62
CA LEU A 279 -1.81 -3.03 12.89
C LEU A 279 -1.56 -1.55 13.17
N TYR A 280 -1.44 -0.72 12.11
CA TYR A 280 -1.17 0.71 12.24
C TYR A 280 -2.47 1.49 12.48
N ARG A 281 -2.90 1.59 13.75
CA ARG A 281 -4.16 2.22 14.17
C ARG A 281 -4.05 3.74 14.34
N GLY A 282 -2.84 4.26 14.53
CA GLY A 282 -2.53 5.67 14.76
C GLY A 282 -1.02 5.89 14.79
N GLU A 283 -0.59 7.09 15.15
CA GLU A 283 0.82 7.42 15.30
C GLU A 283 1.46 6.62 16.45
N TYR A 284 2.74 6.29 16.29
CA TYR A 284 3.49 5.60 17.35
C TYR A 284 3.48 6.43 18.63
N LEU A 285 2.95 5.84 19.73
CA LEU A 285 2.74 6.50 21.01
C LEU A 285 1.99 7.84 20.85
N GLU A 286 0.82 7.80 20.25
CA GLU A 286 0.01 8.96 19.83
C GLU A 286 -0.26 9.97 20.97
N GLU A 287 -0.25 9.51 22.22
CA GLU A 287 -0.44 10.37 23.40
C GLU A 287 0.79 11.26 23.70
N ASP A 288 1.95 10.94 23.12
CA ASP A 288 3.23 11.62 23.37
C ASP A 288 3.77 12.36 22.13
N LEU A 289 2.90 12.96 21.31
CA LEU A 289 3.27 13.62 20.04
C LEU A 289 4.32 14.72 20.19
N TYR A 290 4.37 15.38 21.33
CA TYR A 290 5.31 16.48 21.61
C TYR A 290 6.59 16.03 22.31
N GLU A 291 6.76 14.73 22.55
CA GLU A 291 7.95 14.18 23.22
C GLU A 291 9.02 13.80 22.17
N ASP A 292 10.19 14.42 22.27
CA ASP A 292 11.29 14.24 21.29
C ASP A 292 11.91 12.84 21.31
N TRP A 293 11.88 12.16 22.47
CA TRP A 293 12.57 10.89 22.65
C TRP A 293 12.02 9.75 21.78
N CYS A 294 10.79 9.82 21.31
CA CYS A 294 10.17 8.85 20.41
C CYS A 294 9.87 9.43 19.01
N ALA A 295 10.20 10.70 18.76
CA ALA A 295 9.89 11.38 17.50
C ALA A 295 10.53 10.70 16.27
N ALA A 296 11.81 10.32 16.38
CA ALA A 296 12.53 9.66 15.28
C ALA A 296 11.91 8.30 14.91
N GLU A 297 11.53 7.49 15.90
CA GLU A 297 10.89 6.20 15.67
C GLU A 297 9.47 6.37 15.14
N ARG A 298 8.73 7.36 15.62
CA ARG A 298 7.39 7.71 15.11
C ARG A 298 7.46 8.06 13.63
N GLU A 299 8.39 8.93 13.24
CA GLU A 299 8.56 9.34 11.85
C GLU A 299 8.97 8.15 10.98
N ARG A 300 9.89 7.31 11.44
CA ARG A 300 10.30 6.11 10.74
C ARG A 300 9.14 5.14 10.49
N LEU A 301 8.30 4.90 11.50
CA LEU A 301 7.14 3.99 11.38
C LEU A 301 6.04 4.60 10.49
N LYS A 302 5.84 5.91 10.54
CA LYS A 302 4.94 6.64 9.64
C LYS A 302 5.39 6.51 8.19
N GLU A 303 6.68 6.69 7.90
CA GLU A 303 7.23 6.51 6.56
C GLU A 303 7.06 5.07 6.03
N LEU A 304 7.31 4.08 6.87
CA LEU A 304 7.06 2.68 6.52
C LEU A 304 5.58 2.44 6.19
N TYR A 305 4.67 3.02 6.96
CA TYR A 305 3.22 2.90 6.73
C TYR A 305 2.79 3.57 5.42
N ILE A 306 3.27 4.77 5.13
CA ILE A 306 2.99 5.45 3.86
C ILE A 306 3.52 4.64 2.66
N SER A 307 4.74 4.11 2.78
CA SER A 307 5.33 3.24 1.76
C SER A 307 4.50 1.99 1.54
N LEU A 308 4.06 1.33 2.62
CA LEU A 308 3.17 0.18 2.59
C LEU A 308 1.86 0.48 1.85
N LEU A 309 1.18 1.58 2.19
CA LEU A 309 -0.07 1.97 1.54
C LEU A 309 0.13 2.28 0.06
N THR A 310 1.28 2.88 -0.30
CA THR A 310 1.64 3.13 -1.70
C THR A 310 1.84 1.82 -2.46
N LYS A 311 2.53 0.84 -1.89
CA LYS A 311 2.68 -0.50 -2.49
C LYS A 311 1.34 -1.20 -2.65
N LEU A 312 0.50 -1.23 -1.61
CA LEU A 312 -0.85 -1.79 -1.68
C LEU A 312 -1.68 -1.14 -2.78
N SER A 313 -1.62 0.19 -2.89
CA SER A 313 -2.34 0.91 -3.95
C SER A 313 -1.89 0.49 -5.35
N ALA A 314 -0.59 0.26 -5.55
CA ALA A 314 -0.06 -0.22 -6.83
C ALA A 314 -0.51 -1.64 -7.16
N PHE A 315 -0.53 -2.54 -6.17
CA PHE A 315 -1.08 -3.90 -6.35
C PHE A 315 -2.56 -3.87 -6.70
N TYR A 316 -3.34 -3.03 -6.03
CA TYR A 316 -4.76 -2.86 -6.29
C TYR A 316 -5.03 -2.31 -7.68
N ALA A 317 -4.27 -1.30 -8.10
CA ALA A 317 -4.37 -0.74 -9.43
C ALA A 317 -3.97 -1.75 -10.52
N ALA A 318 -2.89 -2.52 -10.30
CA ALA A 318 -2.47 -3.59 -11.21
C ALA A 318 -3.54 -4.70 -11.36
N ALA A 319 -4.31 -4.94 -10.31
CA ALA A 319 -5.44 -5.86 -10.32
C ALA A 319 -6.72 -5.26 -10.93
N GLY A 320 -6.71 -3.98 -11.34
CA GLY A 320 -7.88 -3.27 -11.84
C GLY A 320 -8.86 -2.82 -10.74
N HIS A 321 -8.49 -2.98 -9.47
CA HIS A 321 -9.32 -2.57 -8.33
C HIS A 321 -9.00 -1.14 -7.91
N TYR A 322 -9.38 -0.19 -8.76
CA TYR A 322 -9.02 1.22 -8.58
C TYR A 322 -9.61 1.85 -7.32
N GLU A 323 -10.81 1.44 -6.90
CA GLU A 323 -11.41 1.94 -5.65
C GLU A 323 -10.53 1.64 -4.43
N GLY A 324 -10.08 0.40 -4.28
CA GLY A 324 -9.15 0.03 -3.21
C GLY A 324 -7.81 0.77 -3.30
N ALA A 325 -7.28 0.96 -4.52
CA ALA A 325 -6.06 1.74 -4.75
C ALA A 325 -6.22 3.20 -4.31
N ILE A 326 -7.35 3.81 -4.64
CA ILE A 326 -7.71 5.18 -4.27
C ILE A 326 -7.81 5.31 -2.74
N ASP A 327 -8.47 4.35 -2.08
CA ASP A 327 -8.64 4.39 -0.62
C ASP A 327 -7.30 4.28 0.12
N ARG A 328 -6.37 3.44 -0.34
CA ARG A 328 -5.03 3.34 0.26
C ARG A 328 -4.23 4.63 0.07
N LEU A 329 -4.32 5.29 -1.10
CA LEU A 329 -3.65 6.57 -1.31
C LEU A 329 -4.26 7.71 -0.49
N ARG A 330 -5.58 7.72 -0.30
CA ARG A 330 -6.24 8.70 0.60
C ARG A 330 -5.77 8.53 2.05
N GLN A 331 -5.62 7.29 2.53
CA GLN A 331 -5.06 7.01 3.85
C GLN A 331 -3.60 7.49 3.95
N ALA A 332 -2.79 7.28 2.92
CA ALA A 332 -1.41 7.76 2.89
C ALA A 332 -1.33 9.30 2.89
N LEU A 333 -2.16 9.98 2.10
CA LEU A 333 -2.25 11.44 2.05
C LEU A 333 -2.75 12.05 3.36
N ALA A 334 -3.57 11.35 4.13
CA ALA A 334 -3.97 11.79 5.46
C ALA A 334 -2.79 11.83 6.45
N LYS A 335 -1.70 11.06 6.17
CA LYS A 335 -0.46 11.04 6.97
C LYS A 335 0.59 12.03 6.45
N ASP A 336 0.61 12.30 5.16
CA ASP A 336 1.51 13.27 4.52
C ASP A 336 0.81 13.99 3.37
N PRO A 337 0.11 15.10 3.67
CA PRO A 337 -0.64 15.87 2.66
C PRO A 337 0.24 16.57 1.62
N CYS A 338 1.54 16.73 1.88
CA CYS A 338 2.47 17.42 0.99
C CYS A 338 3.22 16.49 0.05
N ARG A 339 3.03 15.16 0.16
CA ARG A 339 3.73 14.19 -0.67
C ARG A 339 3.13 14.14 -2.08
N GLU A 340 3.71 14.91 -2.96
CA GLU A 340 3.22 15.11 -4.33
C GLU A 340 3.09 13.82 -5.15
N SER A 341 3.97 12.83 -4.93
CA SER A 341 3.89 11.53 -5.60
C SER A 341 2.59 10.77 -5.28
N LEU A 342 2.06 10.90 -4.07
CA LEU A 342 0.79 10.30 -3.67
C LEU A 342 -0.39 10.98 -4.39
N HIS A 343 -0.39 12.32 -4.48
CA HIS A 343 -1.39 13.06 -5.25
C HIS A 343 -1.38 12.64 -6.72
N ARG A 344 -0.20 12.53 -7.32
CA ARG A 344 -0.04 12.13 -8.72
C ARG A 344 -0.56 10.72 -8.97
N ASN A 345 -0.27 9.76 -8.10
CA ASN A 345 -0.80 8.40 -8.19
C ASN A 345 -2.32 8.39 -8.00
N LEU A 346 -2.84 9.15 -7.04
CA LEU A 346 -4.28 9.27 -6.80
C LEU A 346 -5.01 9.87 -8.00
N MET A 347 -4.47 10.95 -8.62
CA MET A 347 -5.00 11.52 -9.87
C MET A 347 -5.06 10.47 -10.97
N ARG A 348 -4.01 9.66 -11.12
CA ARG A 348 -3.92 8.60 -12.13
C ARG A 348 -4.99 7.53 -11.91
N TYR A 349 -5.13 7.04 -10.69
CA TYR A 349 -6.09 5.97 -10.38
C TYR A 349 -7.55 6.45 -10.44
N LEU A 350 -7.83 7.69 -10.05
CA LEU A 350 -9.11 8.34 -10.26
C LEU A 350 -9.45 8.44 -11.76
N TRP A 351 -8.47 8.85 -12.57
CA TRP A 351 -8.63 8.93 -14.01
C TRP A 351 -8.88 7.55 -14.63
N TRP A 352 -8.14 6.52 -14.23
CA TRP A 352 -8.36 5.13 -14.69
C TRP A 352 -9.68 4.55 -14.22
N ALA A 353 -10.20 4.97 -13.09
CA ALA A 353 -11.54 4.63 -12.62
C ALA A 353 -12.67 5.38 -13.36
N GLY A 354 -12.35 6.29 -14.29
CA GLY A 354 -13.34 7.13 -14.97
C GLY A 354 -13.85 8.31 -14.14
N GLN A 355 -13.19 8.60 -13.00
CA GLN A 355 -13.53 9.69 -12.09
C GLN A 355 -12.75 10.97 -12.44
N ASP A 356 -12.86 11.42 -13.70
CA ASP A 356 -12.02 12.49 -14.25
C ASP A 356 -12.13 13.80 -13.45
N THR A 357 -13.34 14.18 -13.06
CA THR A 357 -13.58 15.41 -12.27
C THR A 357 -12.88 15.36 -10.92
N GLU A 358 -12.89 14.20 -10.24
CA GLU A 358 -12.20 14.01 -8.97
C GLU A 358 -10.67 14.02 -9.15
N ALA A 359 -10.17 13.48 -10.27
CA ALA A 359 -8.75 13.55 -10.61
C ALA A 359 -8.28 15.01 -10.77
N LEU A 360 -9.08 15.89 -11.43
CA LEU A 360 -8.77 17.30 -11.55
C LEU A 360 -8.84 18.04 -10.19
N ARG A 361 -9.83 17.72 -9.36
CA ARG A 361 -9.94 18.27 -8.00
C ARG A 361 -8.74 17.86 -7.12
N GLN A 362 -8.20 16.68 -7.35
CA GLN A 362 -7.03 16.18 -6.61
C GLN A 362 -5.78 17.00 -6.93
N TYR A 363 -5.61 17.48 -8.16
CA TYR A 363 -4.55 18.43 -8.50
C TYR A 363 -4.67 19.75 -7.73
N GLU A 364 -5.88 20.30 -7.63
CA GLU A 364 -6.11 21.54 -6.86
C GLU A 364 -5.85 21.34 -5.36
N ALA A 365 -6.16 20.15 -4.82
CA ALA A 365 -5.81 19.79 -3.45
C ALA A 365 -4.28 19.73 -3.26
N CYS A 366 -3.56 19.08 -4.18
CA CYS A 366 -2.10 19.04 -4.19
C CYS A 366 -1.49 20.45 -4.20
N ARG A 367 -1.94 21.29 -5.16
CA ARG A 367 -1.46 22.68 -5.31
C ARG A 367 -1.67 23.49 -4.04
N ARG A 368 -2.82 23.32 -3.38
CA ARG A 368 -3.14 24.00 -2.13
C ARG A 368 -2.24 23.56 -0.99
N SER A 369 -2.12 22.24 -0.74
CA SER A 369 -1.26 21.74 0.32
C SER A 369 0.20 22.17 0.16
N LEU A 370 0.75 22.09 -1.06
CA LEU A 370 2.12 22.52 -1.34
C LEU A 370 2.31 24.05 -1.14
N ALA A 371 1.33 24.83 -1.54
CA ALA A 371 1.41 26.29 -1.38
C ALA A 371 1.27 26.73 0.09
N GLU A 372 0.34 26.12 0.85
CA GLU A 372 0.08 26.48 2.24
C GLU A 372 1.20 26.02 3.20
N GLU A 373 1.71 24.78 3.01
CA GLU A 373 2.69 24.20 3.94
C GLU A 373 4.14 24.48 3.55
N LEU A 374 4.46 24.54 2.25
CA LEU A 374 5.82 24.62 1.75
C LEU A 374 6.11 25.89 0.92
N GLY A 375 5.08 26.63 0.51
CA GLY A 375 5.22 27.82 -0.33
C GLY A 375 5.69 27.53 -1.76
N ILE A 376 5.49 26.30 -2.27
CA ILE A 376 5.96 25.87 -3.60
C ILE A 376 4.79 25.50 -4.52
N ALA A 377 5.07 25.48 -5.83
CA ALA A 377 4.15 24.97 -6.85
C ALA A 377 4.39 23.48 -7.13
N PRO A 378 3.38 22.76 -7.65
CA PRO A 378 3.53 21.37 -8.09
C PRO A 378 4.62 21.19 -9.15
N LEU A 379 5.27 20.02 -9.15
CA LEU A 379 6.26 19.64 -10.15
C LEU A 379 5.67 19.62 -11.57
N PRO A 380 6.52 19.82 -12.60
CA PRO A 380 6.07 19.80 -14.00
C PRO A 380 5.37 18.49 -14.40
N GLU A 381 5.74 17.36 -13.80
CA GLU A 381 5.13 16.05 -14.07
C GLU A 381 3.68 15.97 -13.60
N THR A 382 3.39 16.52 -12.43
CA THR A 382 2.03 16.56 -11.87
C THR A 382 1.15 17.51 -12.67
N THR A 383 1.71 18.65 -13.07
CA THR A 383 1.02 19.62 -13.93
C THR A 383 0.73 19.06 -15.32
N ARG A 384 1.67 18.30 -15.90
CA ARG A 384 1.45 17.61 -17.19
C ARG A 384 0.35 16.56 -17.11
N LEU A 385 0.30 15.80 -16.02
CA LEU A 385 -0.79 14.83 -15.81
C LEU A 385 -2.15 15.53 -15.71
N TYR A 386 -2.23 16.63 -14.96
CA TYR A 386 -3.44 17.45 -14.89
C TYR A 386 -3.90 17.95 -16.26
N GLN A 387 -2.98 18.53 -17.05
CA GLN A 387 -3.29 19.05 -18.39
C GLN A 387 -3.82 17.95 -19.30
N ARG A 388 -3.22 16.76 -19.24
CA ARG A 388 -3.66 15.61 -20.03
C ARG A 388 -5.07 15.15 -19.65
N ILE A 389 -5.36 15.02 -18.34
CA ILE A 389 -6.70 14.64 -17.86
C ILE A 389 -7.73 15.69 -18.32
N ALA A 390 -7.38 16.98 -18.23
CA ALA A 390 -8.26 18.07 -18.64
C ALA A 390 -8.54 18.06 -20.15
N GLN A 391 -7.52 17.82 -20.97
CA GLN A 391 -7.65 17.70 -22.42
C GLN A 391 -8.55 16.50 -22.79
N ASP A 392 -8.30 15.35 -22.20
CA ASP A 392 -9.04 14.11 -22.41
C ASP A 392 -10.53 14.26 -22.05
N LEU A 393 -10.83 15.04 -21.00
CA LEU A 393 -12.21 15.40 -20.62
C LEU A 393 -12.83 16.41 -21.60
N GLY A 394 -12.03 17.35 -22.13
CA GLY A 394 -12.47 18.33 -23.12
C GLY A 394 -12.85 17.68 -24.45
N ASP A 395 -12.04 16.75 -24.92
CA ASP A 395 -12.26 16.01 -26.17
C ASP A 395 -13.50 15.11 -26.14
N ARG A 396 -14.04 14.82 -24.93
CA ARG A 396 -15.26 14.02 -24.71
C ARG A 396 -16.56 14.85 -24.61
N ARG A 397 -16.45 16.17 -24.47
CA ARG A 397 -17.65 17.00 -24.49
C ARG A 397 -18.03 17.30 -25.93
N PRO A 398 -19.25 16.89 -26.37
CA PRO A 398 -19.73 17.11 -27.73
C PRO A 398 -19.87 18.59 -28.07
#